data_3600838aa7ec84780c5b4c5b57a755e9
#
_entry.id   3600838aa7ec84780c5b4c5b57a755e9
#
_cell.length_a   1.000
_cell.length_b   1.000
_cell.length_c   1.000
_cell.angle_alpha   90.00
_cell.angle_beta   90.00
_cell.angle_gamma   90.00
#
_symmetry.space_group_name_H-M   'P 1'
#
loop_
_entity.id
_entity.type
_entity.pdbx_description
1 polymer ?
#
loop_
_entity_poly.entity_id
_entity_poly.type
_entity_poly.pdbx_seq_one_letter_code
_entity_poly.pdbx_strand_id
1 'polypeptide(L)'
;KTWLREFADRIRGNPADPLIPAHILKQDRESVAAAQAVASAVRHLSQREAAFSRDGLLKAALDFGLPTSATALDTRIDALIRTGNLVRGSGAHSGWLTSRDAMASEQRILAEVEAGRNAAPPILGSDEAARRVTAVAALNHGIELNPGQEAAARLILSSAHRVIAIQGVAGAGKSSVLKPVSQLLGEGGKEV
;
A
#
# COMPACT_ATOMS: atom_id res chain seq x y z
N LYS A 1 28.86 -6.29 -5.45
CA LYS A 1 28.96 -7.78 -5.39
C LYS A 1 27.97 -8.39 -4.40
N THR A 2 27.59 -7.73 -3.33
CA THR A 2 26.64 -8.20 -2.30
C THR A 2 25.21 -8.24 -2.84
N TRP A 3 24.79 -7.20 -3.57
CA TRP A 3 23.46 -7.09 -4.20
C TRP A 3 23.16 -8.24 -5.18
N LEU A 4 24.15 -8.63 -6.02
CA LEU A 4 23.99 -9.76 -6.94
C LEU A 4 23.85 -11.11 -6.22
N ARG A 5 24.44 -11.28 -5.04
CA ARG A 5 24.27 -12.50 -4.22
C ARG A 5 22.89 -12.51 -3.56
N GLU A 6 22.47 -11.40 -2.95
CA GLU A 6 21.14 -11.29 -2.37
C GLU A 6 20.03 -11.44 -3.43
N PHE A 7 20.26 -10.92 -4.64
CA PHE A 7 19.38 -11.12 -5.79
C PHE A 7 19.39 -12.58 -6.25
N ALA A 8 20.57 -13.22 -6.36
CA ALA A 8 20.69 -14.63 -6.71
C ALA A 8 20.08 -15.57 -5.66
N ASP A 9 20.17 -15.23 -4.38
CA ASP A 9 19.60 -16.03 -3.30
C ASP A 9 18.06 -15.87 -3.24
N ARG A 10 17.53 -14.69 -3.54
CA ARG A 10 16.09 -14.48 -3.78
C ARG A 10 15.58 -15.24 -5.01
N ILE A 11 16.41 -15.38 -6.04
CA ILE A 11 16.09 -16.09 -7.29
C ILE A 11 16.23 -17.62 -7.12
N ARG A 12 17.12 -18.11 -6.27
CA ARG A 12 17.34 -19.56 -6.04
C ARG A 12 16.16 -20.30 -5.44
N GLY A 13 15.06 -19.61 -5.30
CA GLY A 13 13.80 -20.29 -5.10
C GLY A 13 13.39 -20.25 -3.63
N ASN A 14 12.64 -19.24 -3.31
CA ASN A 14 11.55 -19.51 -2.40
C ASN A 14 10.60 -20.47 -3.15
N PRO A 15 10.56 -21.78 -2.80
CA PRO A 15 9.70 -22.75 -3.49
C PRO A 15 8.21 -22.40 -3.42
N ALA A 16 7.87 -21.37 -2.64
CA ALA A 16 6.55 -20.81 -2.48
C ALA A 16 6.33 -19.49 -3.24
N ASP A 17 7.28 -19.01 -4.06
CA ASP A 17 7.09 -17.78 -4.82
C ASP A 17 6.03 -18.00 -5.94
N PRO A 18 4.83 -17.43 -5.84
CA PRO A 18 3.77 -17.65 -6.83
C PRO A 18 4.11 -17.04 -8.19
N LEU A 19 5.01 -16.04 -8.22
CA LEU A 19 5.47 -15.41 -9.45
C LEU A 19 6.59 -16.19 -10.15
N ILE A 20 7.31 -17.06 -9.43
CA ILE A 20 8.37 -17.92 -9.99
C ILE A 20 8.24 -19.32 -9.39
N PRO A 21 7.23 -20.10 -9.74
CA PRO A 21 7.07 -21.45 -9.20
C PRO A 21 8.20 -22.36 -9.64
N ALA A 22 8.55 -23.32 -8.78
CA ALA A 22 9.75 -24.17 -8.92
C ALA A 22 9.87 -24.92 -10.26
N HIS A 23 8.73 -25.25 -10.90
CA HIS A 23 8.76 -25.92 -12.22
C HIS A 23 9.32 -25.04 -13.34
N ILE A 24 9.21 -23.69 -13.22
CA ILE A 24 9.78 -22.74 -14.17
C ILE A 24 11.31 -22.82 -14.16
N LEU A 25 11.92 -23.01 -12.98
CA LEU A 25 13.38 -23.09 -12.84
C LEU A 25 13.99 -24.30 -13.55
N LYS A 26 13.15 -25.26 -13.98
CA LYS A 26 13.55 -26.45 -14.75
C LYS A 26 13.38 -26.29 -16.26
N GLN A 27 12.88 -25.14 -16.73
CA GLN A 27 12.71 -24.83 -18.13
C GLN A 27 14.00 -24.29 -18.77
N ASP A 28 13.94 -23.93 -20.03
CA ASP A 28 15.05 -23.31 -20.75
C ASP A 28 15.42 -21.94 -20.16
N ARG A 29 16.61 -21.46 -20.52
CA ARG A 29 17.19 -20.22 -19.96
C ARG A 29 16.32 -18.98 -20.26
N GLU A 30 15.72 -18.92 -21.44
CA GLU A 30 14.87 -17.78 -21.83
C GLU A 30 13.58 -17.74 -21.00
N SER A 31 12.93 -18.87 -20.79
CA SER A 31 11.73 -19.01 -19.94
C SER A 31 12.01 -18.62 -18.49
N VAL A 32 13.17 -19.01 -17.95
CA VAL A 32 13.59 -18.62 -16.60
C VAL A 32 13.84 -17.10 -16.53
N ALA A 33 14.56 -16.55 -17.52
CA ALA A 33 14.83 -15.11 -17.59
C ALA A 33 13.53 -14.30 -17.71
N ALA A 34 12.59 -14.75 -18.55
CA ALA A 34 11.27 -14.13 -18.68
C ALA A 34 10.50 -14.15 -17.34
N ALA A 35 10.50 -15.27 -16.63
CA ALA A 35 9.83 -15.37 -15.34
C ALA A 35 10.44 -14.41 -14.30
N GLN A 36 11.76 -14.29 -14.26
CA GLN A 36 12.47 -13.38 -13.37
C GLN A 36 12.17 -11.91 -13.70
N ALA A 37 12.22 -11.54 -15.00
CA ALA A 37 11.94 -10.19 -15.45
C ALA A 37 10.51 -9.77 -15.11
N VAL A 38 9.53 -10.61 -15.44
CA VAL A 38 8.11 -10.31 -15.14
C VAL A 38 7.85 -10.25 -13.65
N ALA A 39 8.39 -11.17 -12.84
CA ALA A 39 8.22 -11.15 -11.38
C ALA A 39 8.82 -9.89 -10.75
N SER A 40 10.00 -9.46 -11.21
CA SER A 40 10.65 -8.23 -10.76
C SER A 40 9.84 -6.99 -11.15
N ALA A 41 9.31 -6.94 -12.38
CA ALA A 41 8.47 -5.86 -12.86
C ALA A 41 7.14 -5.77 -12.08
N VAL A 42 6.47 -6.89 -11.82
CA VAL A 42 5.25 -6.94 -11.00
C VAL A 42 5.52 -6.36 -9.61
N ARG A 43 6.60 -6.78 -8.94
CA ARG A 43 6.96 -6.27 -7.61
C ARG A 43 7.29 -4.78 -7.63
N HIS A 44 8.04 -4.33 -8.62
CA HIS A 44 8.39 -2.93 -8.78
C HIS A 44 7.16 -2.03 -8.97
N LEU A 45 6.27 -2.41 -9.87
CA LEU A 45 5.05 -1.66 -10.14
C LEU A 45 4.09 -1.70 -8.93
N SER A 46 3.88 -2.86 -8.33
CA SER A 46 2.98 -3.02 -7.17
C SER A 46 3.42 -2.23 -5.91
N GLN A 47 4.67 -1.75 -5.85
CA GLN A 47 5.13 -0.86 -4.77
C GLN A 47 4.61 0.58 -4.92
N ARG A 48 4.21 0.97 -6.13
CA ARG A 48 3.86 2.35 -6.47
C ARG A 48 2.42 2.50 -6.96
N GLU A 49 1.87 1.44 -7.54
CA GLU A 49 0.59 1.46 -8.22
C GLU A 49 -0.25 0.27 -7.76
N ALA A 50 -1.52 0.53 -7.44
CA ALA A 50 -2.49 -0.52 -7.11
C ALA A 50 -2.80 -1.41 -8.32
N ALA A 51 -2.73 -0.84 -9.53
CA ALA A 51 -2.91 -1.54 -10.81
C ALA A 51 -2.05 -0.89 -11.90
N PHE A 52 -1.63 -1.67 -12.87
CA PHE A 52 -0.78 -1.25 -13.97
C PHE A 52 -1.26 -1.85 -15.30
N SER A 53 -0.95 -1.20 -16.42
CA SER A 53 -1.30 -1.72 -17.75
C SER A 53 -0.41 -2.91 -18.15
N ARG A 54 -0.92 -3.77 -19.05
CA ARG A 54 -0.13 -4.87 -19.63
C ARG A 54 1.14 -4.34 -20.32
N ASP A 55 1.00 -3.25 -21.07
CA ASP A 55 2.14 -2.64 -21.79
C ASP A 55 3.15 -2.04 -20.81
N GLY A 56 2.68 -1.41 -19.71
CA GLY A 56 3.53 -0.92 -18.63
C GLY A 56 4.32 -2.04 -17.96
N LEU A 57 3.68 -3.19 -17.73
CA LEU A 57 4.33 -4.37 -17.18
C LEU A 57 5.37 -4.94 -18.15
N LEU A 58 5.03 -5.07 -19.44
CA LEU A 58 5.95 -5.55 -20.47
C LEU A 58 7.18 -4.65 -20.60
N LYS A 59 6.96 -3.32 -20.64
CA LYS A 59 8.04 -2.33 -20.68
C LYS A 59 8.93 -2.45 -19.44
N ALA A 60 8.35 -2.47 -18.25
CA ALA A 60 9.11 -2.61 -17.01
C ALA A 60 9.91 -3.92 -16.96
N ALA A 61 9.37 -5.02 -17.50
CA ALA A 61 10.07 -6.30 -17.57
C ALA A 61 11.26 -6.25 -18.56
N LEU A 62 11.12 -5.57 -19.71
CA LEU A 62 12.21 -5.35 -20.65
C LEU A 62 13.33 -4.48 -20.07
N ASP A 63 12.98 -3.46 -19.29
CA ASP A 63 13.94 -2.54 -18.66
C ASP A 63 14.90 -3.24 -17.68
N PHE A 64 14.57 -4.46 -17.19
CA PHE A 64 15.50 -5.28 -16.39
C PHE A 64 16.65 -5.86 -17.22
N GLY A 65 16.59 -5.83 -18.56
CA GLY A 65 17.69 -6.22 -19.44
C GLY A 65 18.11 -7.69 -19.35
N LEU A 66 17.22 -8.58 -18.91
CA LEU A 66 17.50 -10.02 -18.87
C LEU A 66 17.43 -10.61 -20.30
N PRO A 67 18.21 -11.70 -20.59
CA PRO A 67 18.28 -12.30 -21.92
C PRO A 67 16.99 -13.06 -22.26
N THR A 68 15.96 -12.33 -22.66
CA THR A 68 14.63 -12.85 -23.02
C THR A 68 13.98 -11.99 -24.10
N SER A 69 13.07 -12.57 -24.85
CA SER A 69 12.31 -11.87 -25.90
C SER A 69 11.00 -11.29 -25.35
N ALA A 70 10.46 -10.27 -26.03
CA ALA A 70 9.14 -9.72 -25.71
C ALA A 70 8.04 -10.80 -25.77
N THR A 71 8.15 -11.76 -26.72
CA THR A 71 7.22 -12.88 -26.83
C THR A 71 7.26 -13.81 -25.61
N ALA A 72 8.45 -14.11 -25.09
CA ALA A 72 8.59 -14.95 -23.90
C ALA A 72 8.03 -14.22 -22.65
N LEU A 73 8.27 -12.91 -22.53
CA LEU A 73 7.68 -12.07 -21.47
C LEU A 73 6.15 -12.07 -21.55
N ASP A 74 5.60 -11.86 -22.74
CA ASP A 74 4.15 -11.82 -22.96
C ASP A 74 3.49 -13.17 -22.64
N THR A 75 4.11 -14.27 -23.08
CA THR A 75 3.70 -15.64 -22.72
C THR A 75 3.71 -15.85 -21.21
N ARG A 76 4.72 -15.32 -20.50
CA ARG A 76 4.81 -15.42 -19.05
C ARG A 76 3.71 -14.61 -18.37
N ILE A 77 3.42 -13.41 -18.83
CA ILE A 77 2.32 -12.58 -18.31
C ILE A 77 0.99 -13.33 -18.46
N ASP A 78 0.72 -13.93 -19.61
CA ASP A 78 -0.49 -14.73 -19.84
C ASP A 78 -0.57 -15.95 -18.91
N ALA A 79 0.55 -16.60 -18.65
CA ALA A 79 0.60 -17.70 -17.69
C ALA A 79 0.23 -17.24 -16.27
N LEU A 80 0.72 -16.08 -15.82
CA LEU A 80 0.38 -15.52 -14.51
C LEU A 80 -1.10 -15.11 -14.43
N ILE A 81 -1.68 -14.61 -15.51
CA ILE A 81 -3.10 -14.30 -15.59
C ILE A 81 -3.94 -15.60 -15.50
N ARG A 82 -3.58 -16.61 -16.26
CA ARG A 82 -4.29 -17.92 -16.24
C ARG A 82 -4.24 -18.60 -14.87
N THR A 83 -3.13 -18.49 -14.17
CA THR A 83 -2.97 -19.04 -12.80
C THR A 83 -3.58 -18.15 -11.72
N GLY A 84 -4.09 -16.96 -12.07
CA GLY A 84 -4.68 -15.99 -11.16
C GLY A 84 -3.66 -15.31 -10.24
N ASN A 85 -2.36 -15.37 -10.54
CA ASN A 85 -1.33 -14.61 -9.83
C ASN A 85 -1.29 -13.14 -10.27
N LEU A 86 -1.74 -12.87 -11.51
CA LEU A 86 -2.17 -11.58 -11.99
C LEU A 86 -3.68 -11.61 -12.26
N VAL A 87 -4.37 -10.59 -11.80
CA VAL A 87 -5.83 -10.45 -11.95
C VAL A 87 -6.12 -9.30 -12.90
N ARG A 88 -6.99 -9.54 -13.87
CA ARG A 88 -7.45 -8.49 -14.79
C ARG A 88 -8.57 -7.67 -14.13
N GLY A 89 -8.55 -6.39 -14.37
CA GLY A 89 -9.67 -5.52 -14.10
C GLY A 89 -10.89 -5.88 -14.96
N SER A 90 -12.04 -5.36 -14.60
CA SER A 90 -13.31 -5.56 -15.32
C SER A 90 -13.90 -4.24 -15.80
N GLY A 91 -14.83 -4.29 -16.76
CA GLY A 91 -15.50 -3.12 -17.31
C GLY A 91 -14.52 -2.10 -17.87
N ALA A 92 -14.58 -0.86 -17.41
CA ALA A 92 -13.70 0.23 -17.81
C ALA A 92 -12.21 0.00 -17.49
N HIS A 93 -11.91 -0.95 -16.60
CA HIS A 93 -10.54 -1.30 -16.17
C HIS A 93 -10.03 -2.61 -16.76
N SER A 94 -10.66 -3.16 -17.81
CA SER A 94 -10.31 -4.46 -18.40
C SER A 94 -8.88 -4.56 -18.95
N GLY A 95 -8.25 -3.42 -19.26
CA GLY A 95 -6.83 -3.34 -19.70
C GLY A 95 -5.82 -3.29 -18.55
N TRP A 96 -6.27 -3.22 -17.29
CA TRP A 96 -5.43 -3.11 -16.12
C TRP A 96 -5.22 -4.47 -15.46
N LEU A 97 -4.05 -4.63 -14.85
CA LEU A 97 -3.64 -5.82 -14.10
C LEU A 97 -3.27 -5.42 -12.68
N THR A 98 -3.54 -6.30 -11.73
CA THR A 98 -3.01 -6.21 -10.36
C THR A 98 -2.49 -7.56 -9.91
N SER A 99 -1.61 -7.59 -8.92
CA SER A 99 -1.18 -8.87 -8.35
C SER A 99 -2.21 -9.41 -7.34
N ARG A 100 -2.26 -10.73 -7.19
CA ARG A 100 -3.09 -11.37 -6.16
C ARG A 100 -2.75 -10.86 -4.76
N ASP A 101 -1.46 -10.63 -4.48
CA ASP A 101 -0.99 -10.17 -3.17
C ASP A 101 -1.44 -8.72 -2.88
N ALA A 102 -1.41 -7.85 -3.90
CA ALA A 102 -1.94 -6.49 -3.77
C ALA A 102 -3.44 -6.51 -3.47
N MET A 103 -4.21 -7.31 -4.22
CA MET A 103 -5.64 -7.50 -3.96
C MET A 103 -5.92 -8.03 -2.56
N ALA A 104 -5.18 -9.05 -2.12
CA ALA A 104 -5.34 -9.60 -0.78
C ALA A 104 -4.99 -8.58 0.31
N SER A 105 -4.01 -7.71 0.06
CA SER A 105 -3.64 -6.64 0.98
C SER A 105 -4.73 -5.58 1.09
N GLU A 106 -5.31 -5.15 -0.03
CA GLU A 106 -6.45 -4.23 -0.03
C GLU A 106 -7.68 -4.82 0.67
N GLN A 107 -7.99 -6.08 0.41
CA GLN A 107 -9.10 -6.78 1.10
C GLN A 107 -8.87 -6.85 2.61
N ARG A 108 -7.64 -7.09 3.06
CA ARG A 108 -7.32 -7.05 4.50
C ARG A 108 -7.50 -5.66 5.08
N ILE A 109 -7.05 -4.61 4.39
CA ILE A 109 -7.24 -3.22 4.84
C ILE A 109 -8.74 -2.92 5.00
N LEU A 110 -9.55 -3.28 4.02
CA LEU A 110 -11.00 -3.08 4.08
C LEU A 110 -11.64 -3.86 5.23
N ALA A 111 -11.22 -5.10 5.44
CA ALA A 111 -11.69 -5.93 6.56
C ALA A 111 -11.31 -5.32 7.93
N GLU A 112 -10.08 -4.82 8.07
CA GLU A 112 -9.62 -4.14 9.30
C GLU A 112 -10.38 -2.83 9.56
N VAL A 113 -10.65 -2.06 8.50
CA VAL A 113 -11.46 -0.84 8.61
C VAL A 113 -12.87 -1.17 9.08
N GLU A 114 -13.50 -2.19 8.51
CA GLU A 114 -14.85 -2.61 8.89
C GLU A 114 -14.88 -3.19 10.32
N ALA A 115 -13.92 -4.03 10.67
CA ALA A 115 -13.77 -4.55 12.03
C ALA A 115 -13.47 -3.46 13.07
N GLY A 116 -12.84 -2.38 12.63
CA GLY A 116 -12.55 -1.20 13.46
C GLY A 116 -13.72 -0.24 13.64
N ARG A 117 -14.85 -0.45 12.95
CA ARG A 117 -16.01 0.43 13.04
C ARG A 117 -16.69 0.33 14.42
N ASN A 118 -16.79 1.46 15.13
CA ASN A 118 -17.34 1.53 16.50
C ASN A 118 -16.70 0.54 17.49
N ALA A 119 -15.45 0.17 17.27
CA ALA A 119 -14.76 -0.88 18.03
C ALA A 119 -13.88 -0.35 19.17
N ALA A 120 -13.86 0.95 19.40
CA ALA A 120 -13.10 1.59 20.48
C ALA A 120 -13.95 2.66 21.18
N PRO A 121 -13.79 2.89 22.47
CA PRO A 121 -14.41 4.03 23.12
C PRO A 121 -13.76 5.33 22.61
N PRO A 122 -14.54 6.41 22.42
CA PRO A 122 -13.99 7.73 22.17
C PRO A 122 -13.01 8.13 23.27
N ILE A 123 -11.99 8.91 22.91
CA ILE A 123 -11.00 9.41 23.89
C ILE A 123 -11.62 10.56 24.68
N LEU A 124 -12.30 11.46 24.00
CA LEU A 124 -13.02 12.60 24.56
C LEU A 124 -14.42 12.69 23.94
N GLY A 125 -15.34 13.31 24.66
CA GLY A 125 -16.61 13.74 24.05
C GLY A 125 -16.37 14.79 22.95
N SER A 126 -17.25 14.85 21.95
CA SER A 126 -17.06 15.72 20.78
C SER A 126 -16.84 17.19 21.14
N ASP A 127 -17.66 17.74 22.07
CA ASP A 127 -17.56 19.14 22.49
C ASP A 127 -16.32 19.40 23.34
N GLU A 128 -15.93 18.44 24.14
CA GLU A 128 -14.70 18.52 24.93
C GLU A 128 -13.47 18.45 24.02
N ALA A 129 -13.46 17.55 23.06
CA ALA A 129 -12.39 17.43 22.06
C ALA A 129 -12.17 18.75 21.31
N ALA A 130 -13.24 19.39 20.86
CA ALA A 130 -13.16 20.68 20.17
C ALA A 130 -12.52 21.76 21.06
N ARG A 131 -13.00 21.92 22.30
CA ARG A 131 -12.47 22.93 23.22
C ARG A 131 -11.02 22.68 23.59
N ARG A 132 -10.68 21.42 23.95
CA ARG A 132 -9.34 21.09 24.44
C ARG A 132 -8.30 21.16 23.33
N VAL A 133 -8.61 20.70 22.11
CA VAL A 133 -7.64 20.75 21.02
C VAL A 133 -7.27 22.18 20.62
N THR A 134 -8.27 23.08 20.54
CA THR A 134 -8.02 24.50 20.23
C THR A 134 -7.17 25.17 21.34
N ALA A 135 -7.49 24.89 22.60
CA ALA A 135 -6.73 25.43 23.72
C ALA A 135 -5.27 24.90 23.74
N VAL A 136 -5.06 23.60 23.58
CA VAL A 136 -3.72 22.99 23.56
C VAL A 136 -2.92 23.45 22.36
N ALA A 137 -3.53 23.58 21.18
CA ALA A 137 -2.87 24.09 19.99
C ALA A 137 -2.34 25.51 20.20
N ALA A 138 -3.18 26.39 20.74
CA ALA A 138 -2.79 27.80 20.98
C ALA A 138 -1.78 27.93 22.10
N LEU A 139 -2.02 27.35 23.28
CA LEU A 139 -1.22 27.56 24.49
C LEU A 139 0.11 26.83 24.47
N ASN A 140 0.14 25.57 24.00
CA ASN A 140 1.33 24.73 24.11
C ASN A 140 2.13 24.67 22.82
N HIS A 141 1.52 24.94 21.68
CA HIS A 141 2.19 24.84 20.39
C HIS A 141 2.20 26.14 19.58
N GLY A 142 1.52 27.20 20.03
CA GLY A 142 1.44 28.47 19.30
C GLY A 142 0.77 28.32 17.93
N ILE A 143 -0.15 27.34 17.77
CA ILE A 143 -0.82 27.02 16.53
C ILE A 143 -2.27 27.48 16.61
N GLU A 144 -2.68 28.30 15.64
CA GLU A 144 -4.08 28.62 15.39
C GLU A 144 -4.63 27.63 14.34
N LEU A 145 -5.58 26.80 14.76
CA LEU A 145 -6.18 25.80 13.88
C LEU A 145 -7.27 26.43 13.02
N ASN A 146 -7.29 26.15 11.74
CA ASN A 146 -8.42 26.50 10.89
C ASN A 146 -9.60 25.52 11.10
N PRO A 147 -10.83 25.87 10.66
CA PRO A 147 -12.02 25.03 10.89
C PRO A 147 -11.88 23.57 10.41
N GLY A 148 -11.18 23.33 9.30
CA GLY A 148 -10.93 21.98 8.79
C GLY A 148 -9.98 21.17 9.68
N GLN A 149 -8.95 21.82 10.23
CA GLN A 149 -8.02 21.25 11.18
C GLN A 149 -8.68 20.94 12.52
N GLU A 150 -9.53 21.85 13.02
CA GLU A 150 -10.31 21.61 14.24
C GLU A 150 -11.27 20.42 14.07
N ALA A 151 -11.98 20.36 12.93
CA ALA A 151 -12.88 19.25 12.62
C ALA A 151 -12.14 17.91 12.54
N ALA A 152 -10.95 17.89 11.92
CA ALA A 152 -10.10 16.69 11.85
C ALA A 152 -9.63 16.25 13.25
N ALA A 153 -9.13 17.18 14.06
CA ALA A 153 -8.68 16.88 15.43
C ALA A 153 -9.83 16.39 16.31
N ARG A 154 -10.98 17.04 16.24
CA ARG A 154 -12.19 16.62 16.94
C ARG A 154 -12.59 15.20 16.52
N LEU A 155 -12.60 14.91 15.20
CA LEU A 155 -12.92 13.58 14.72
C LEU A 155 -12.00 12.50 15.29
N ILE A 156 -10.68 12.74 15.31
CA ILE A 156 -9.72 11.78 15.89
C ILE A 156 -10.02 11.50 17.36
N LEU A 157 -10.27 12.54 18.14
CA LEU A 157 -10.43 12.42 19.61
C LEU A 157 -11.79 11.88 20.00
N SER A 158 -12.85 12.13 19.22
CA SER A 158 -14.23 11.77 19.57
C SER A 158 -14.79 10.58 18.78
N SER A 159 -14.03 10.00 17.86
CA SER A 159 -14.49 8.85 17.09
C SER A 159 -14.43 7.56 17.91
N ALA A 160 -15.42 6.70 17.70
CA ALA A 160 -15.42 5.32 18.20
C ALA A 160 -14.75 4.34 17.19
N HIS A 161 -14.27 4.82 16.06
CA HIS A 161 -13.62 3.99 15.04
C HIS A 161 -12.12 3.86 15.33
N ARG A 162 -11.56 2.65 15.13
CA ARG A 162 -10.11 2.41 15.24
C ARG A 162 -9.33 3.00 14.08
N VAL A 163 -9.95 3.11 12.90
CA VAL A 163 -9.32 3.62 11.69
C VAL A 163 -10.04 4.88 11.25
N ILE A 164 -9.30 5.96 11.13
CA ILE A 164 -9.78 7.26 10.69
C ILE A 164 -8.91 7.74 9.55
N ALA A 165 -9.50 8.02 8.39
CA ALA A 165 -8.80 8.57 7.24
C ALA A 165 -9.06 10.08 7.14
N ILE A 166 -8.00 10.87 7.07
CA ILE A 166 -8.06 12.32 6.89
C ILE A 166 -7.36 12.68 5.59
N GLN A 167 -8.15 13.19 4.64
CA GLN A 167 -7.65 13.66 3.36
C GLN A 167 -7.46 15.18 3.38
N GLY A 168 -6.39 15.65 2.78
CA GLY A 168 -6.12 17.07 2.59
C GLY A 168 -4.98 17.27 1.61
N VAL A 169 -5.00 18.39 0.88
CA VAL A 169 -3.97 18.78 -0.08
C VAL A 169 -2.59 18.92 0.58
N ALA A 170 -1.54 18.92 -0.23
CA ALA A 170 -0.19 19.21 0.26
C ALA A 170 -0.16 20.62 0.89
N GLY A 171 0.53 20.76 2.01
CA GLY A 171 0.59 22.05 2.73
C GLY A 171 -0.64 22.41 3.57
N ALA A 172 -1.71 21.61 3.61
CA ALA A 172 -2.90 21.88 4.42
C ALA A 172 -2.69 21.83 5.95
N GLY A 173 -1.47 21.64 6.41
CA GLY A 173 -1.14 21.61 7.84
C GLY A 173 -1.62 20.36 8.58
N LYS A 174 -1.77 19.21 7.87
CA LYS A 174 -2.16 17.94 8.50
C LYS A 174 -1.24 17.56 9.67
N SER A 175 0.07 17.73 9.50
CA SER A 175 1.04 17.44 10.56
C SER A 175 0.94 18.39 11.75
N SER A 176 0.49 19.64 11.55
CA SER A 176 0.29 20.60 12.64
C SER A 176 -0.86 20.18 13.55
N VAL A 177 -1.89 19.53 13.00
CA VAL A 177 -3.02 18.99 13.77
C VAL A 177 -2.58 17.85 14.69
N LEU A 178 -1.61 17.05 14.27
CA LEU A 178 -1.17 15.89 15.05
C LEU A 178 -0.48 16.26 16.37
N LYS A 179 0.17 17.43 16.45
CA LYS A 179 0.87 17.87 17.69
C LYS A 179 -0.09 17.98 18.89
N PRO A 180 -1.13 18.83 18.85
CA PRO A 180 -2.08 18.94 19.97
C PRO A 180 -2.88 17.64 20.18
N VAL A 181 -3.17 16.88 19.12
CA VAL A 181 -3.85 15.60 19.23
C VAL A 181 -2.99 14.58 19.98
N SER A 182 -1.70 14.43 19.62
CA SER A 182 -0.78 13.51 20.30
C SER A 182 -0.62 13.84 21.77
N GLN A 183 -0.56 15.13 22.12
CA GLN A 183 -0.51 15.54 23.53
C GLN A 183 -1.76 15.07 24.30
N LEU A 184 -2.96 15.31 23.75
CA LEU A 184 -4.21 14.91 24.38
C LEU A 184 -4.38 13.39 24.47
N LEU A 185 -3.84 12.63 23.50
CA LEU A 185 -3.78 11.18 23.55
C LEU A 185 -2.89 10.68 24.68
N GLY A 186 -1.71 11.28 24.87
CA GLY A 186 -0.78 10.97 25.95
C GLY A 186 -1.35 11.27 27.32
N GLU A 187 -2.07 12.38 27.49
CA GLU A 187 -2.79 12.72 28.74
C GLU A 187 -3.90 11.70 29.07
N GLY A 188 -4.51 11.09 28.05
CA GLY A 188 -5.51 10.02 28.20
C GLY A 188 -4.91 8.62 28.42
N GLY A 189 -3.59 8.50 28.59
CA GLY A 189 -2.89 7.21 28.78
C GLY A 189 -2.85 6.32 27.53
N LYS A 190 -3.00 6.89 26.36
CA LYS A 190 -2.85 6.20 25.06
C LYS A 190 -1.44 6.41 24.54
N GLU A 191 -0.73 5.33 24.21
CA GLU A 191 0.53 5.42 23.47
C GLU A 191 0.27 5.96 22.05
N VAL A 192 1.16 6.86 21.58
CA VAL A 192 1.09 7.51 20.27
C VAL A 192 2.24 7.00 19.40
#